data_72992ff5e952438bbfdf6ccc8f8fb432
#
_entry.id   72992ff5e952438bbfdf6ccc8f8fb432
#
_cell.length_a   1.000
_cell.length_b   1.000
_cell.length_c   1.000
_cell.angle_alpha   90.00
_cell.angle_beta   90.00
_cell.angle_gamma   90.00
#
_symmetry.space_group_name_H-M   'P 1'
#
loop_
_entity.id
_entity.type
_entity.pdbx_description
1 polymer ?
#
loop_
_entity_poly.entity_id
_entity_poly.type
_entity_poly.pdbx_seq_one_letter_code
_entity_poly.pdbx_strand_id
1 'polypeptide(L)'
;LGDKIGIARYGFALPMDECLASCAMDFCNRPHLVYKAKFKKSHLGALSTEMIEHFFYSLSYAMGVSLHLKVKGKNDHHKAEGLFKAFAKALKMAVKIESENLASSKGVI
;
A
#
# COMPACT_ATOMS: atom_id res chain seq x y z
N LEU A 1 -11.52 4.60 -6.67
CA LEU A 1 -11.36 4.16 -8.04
C LEU A 1 -12.65 3.61 -8.58
N GLY A 2 -13.05 3.98 -9.76
CA GLY A 2 -14.19 3.40 -10.43
C GLY A 2 -13.75 2.25 -11.32
N ASP A 3 -13.90 2.44 -12.64
CA ASP A 3 -13.50 1.45 -13.62
C ASP A 3 -11.96 1.30 -13.63
N LYS A 4 -11.51 0.06 -13.58
CA LYS A 4 -10.08 -0.26 -13.54
C LYS A 4 -9.50 -0.67 -14.90
N ILE A 5 -10.24 -0.43 -15.97
CA ILE A 5 -9.74 -0.70 -17.33
C ILE A 5 -8.62 0.28 -17.65
N GLY A 6 -7.52 -0.23 -18.16
CA GLY A 6 -6.40 0.58 -18.61
C GLY A 6 -5.36 0.95 -17.56
N ILE A 7 -5.58 0.65 -16.30
CA ILE A 7 -4.58 0.92 -15.25
C ILE A 7 -3.49 -0.17 -15.26
N ALA A 8 -2.36 0.14 -14.65
CA ALA A 8 -1.26 -0.81 -14.53
C ALA A 8 -1.58 -1.98 -13.60
N ARG A 9 -2.51 -1.78 -12.66
CA ARG A 9 -2.99 -2.78 -11.72
C ARG A 9 -2.04 -3.07 -10.56
N TYR A 10 -0.76 -3.19 -10.83
CA TYR A 10 0.24 -3.57 -9.83
C TYR A 10 1.16 -2.40 -9.50
N GLY A 11 1.65 -2.38 -8.28
CA GLY A 11 2.62 -1.38 -7.88
C GLY A 11 3.40 -1.82 -6.66
N PHE A 12 4.63 -1.32 -6.53
CA PHE A 12 5.49 -1.58 -5.38
C PHE A 12 6.40 -0.38 -5.14
N ALA A 13 7.14 -0.37 -4.03
CA ALA A 13 7.96 0.78 -3.69
C ALA A 13 9.13 0.49 -2.73
N LEU A 14 9.78 1.48 -2.25
CA LEU A 14 11.23 1.65 -2.04
C LEU A 14 11.62 2.05 -0.61
N PRO A 15 12.92 2.11 -0.30
CA PRO A 15 13.43 2.51 1.02
C PRO A 15 13.28 3.98 1.33
N MET A 16 13.32 4.31 2.62
CA MET A 16 13.33 5.66 3.11
C MET A 16 14.34 5.79 4.25
N ASP A 17 15.43 6.51 4.01
CA ASP A 17 16.55 6.66 4.93
C ASP A 17 17.02 5.29 5.45
N GLU A 18 17.18 5.15 6.75
CA GLU A 18 17.60 3.89 7.38
C GLU A 18 16.49 2.87 7.41
N CYS A 19 15.28 3.24 7.02
CA CYS A 19 14.14 2.33 6.99
C CYS A 19 13.94 1.79 5.58
N LEU A 20 13.62 0.52 5.49
CA LEU A 20 13.25 -0.10 4.24
C LEU A 20 11.76 -0.38 4.27
N ALA A 21 11.00 0.41 3.51
CA ALA A 21 9.57 0.24 3.39
C ALA A 21 9.25 -0.30 2.01
N SER A 22 8.38 -1.29 1.95
CA SER A 22 7.93 -1.83 0.68
C SER A 22 6.42 -1.97 0.69
N CYS A 23 5.83 -1.76 -0.49
CA CYS A 23 4.40 -1.88 -0.69
C CYS A 23 4.18 -2.57 -2.03
N ALA A 24 3.52 -3.70 -1.99
CA ALA A 24 3.07 -4.37 -3.20
C ALA A 24 1.55 -4.39 -3.16
N MET A 25 0.92 -4.13 -4.29
CA MET A 25 -0.54 -4.11 -4.35
C MET A 25 -1.04 -4.69 -5.66
N ASP A 26 -2.25 -5.22 -5.60
CA ASP A 26 -2.92 -5.78 -6.77
C ASP A 26 -4.38 -5.37 -6.72
N PHE A 27 -4.82 -4.63 -7.71
CA PHE A 27 -6.22 -4.20 -7.85
C PHE A 27 -7.04 -5.35 -8.44
N CYS A 28 -7.31 -6.35 -7.63
CA CYS A 28 -7.97 -7.58 -8.08
C CYS A 28 -9.42 -7.71 -7.63
N ASN A 29 -9.96 -6.69 -6.95
CA ASN A 29 -11.29 -6.69 -6.35
C ASN A 29 -11.48 -7.78 -5.28
N ARG A 30 -10.38 -8.31 -4.76
CA ARG A 30 -10.38 -9.24 -3.63
C ARG A 30 -9.52 -8.63 -2.52
N PRO A 31 -10.13 -7.80 -1.65
CA PRO A 31 -9.36 -7.09 -0.63
C PRO A 31 -8.65 -8.03 0.33
N HIS A 32 -7.43 -7.69 0.64
CA HIS A 32 -6.61 -8.43 1.57
C HIS A 32 -5.48 -7.54 2.06
N LEU A 33 -5.13 -7.65 3.33
CA LEU A 33 -4.01 -6.89 3.87
C LEU A 33 -3.01 -7.84 4.54
N VAL A 34 -1.76 -7.77 4.10
CA VAL A 34 -0.63 -8.32 4.81
C VAL A 34 0.19 -7.14 5.32
N TYR A 35 0.32 -7.02 6.64
CA TYR A 35 0.94 -5.87 7.28
C TYR A 35 2.06 -6.36 8.20
N LYS A 36 3.30 -6.04 7.84
CA LYS A 36 4.48 -6.44 8.60
C LYS A 36 5.26 -5.20 9.02
N ALA A 37 4.76 -4.55 10.05
CA ALA A 37 5.36 -3.35 10.59
C ALA A 37 5.24 -3.42 12.11
N LYS A 38 6.36 -3.20 12.81
CA LYS A 38 6.37 -3.15 14.26
C LYS A 38 6.87 -1.80 14.70
N PHE A 39 6.17 -1.21 15.65
CA PHE A 39 6.54 0.07 16.22
C PHE A 39 6.90 -0.13 17.69
N LYS A 40 7.93 0.57 18.15
CA LYS A 40 8.35 0.51 19.55
C LYS A 40 7.39 1.28 20.45
N LYS A 41 6.80 2.34 19.93
CA LYS A 41 5.89 3.21 20.65
C LYS A 41 4.46 2.96 20.23
N SER A 42 3.53 3.16 21.18
CA SER A 42 2.10 3.03 20.87
C SER A 42 1.57 4.26 20.15
N HIS A 43 2.28 5.39 20.23
CA HIS A 43 1.85 6.64 19.63
C HIS A 43 3.03 7.39 19.02
N LEU A 44 2.74 8.11 17.94
CA LEU A 44 3.64 9.08 17.31
C LEU A 44 2.92 10.42 17.40
N GLY A 45 3.24 11.20 18.47
CA GLY A 45 2.43 12.37 18.79
C GLY A 45 1.01 11.93 19.14
N ALA A 46 0.03 12.48 18.47
CA ALA A 46 -1.38 12.14 18.69
C ALA A 46 -1.82 10.88 17.91
N LEU A 47 -0.99 10.41 16.98
CA LEU A 47 -1.34 9.25 16.14
C LEU A 47 -0.99 7.95 16.84
N SER A 48 -1.98 7.07 16.99
CA SER A 48 -1.76 5.71 17.47
C SER A 48 -1.12 4.87 16.37
N THR A 49 -0.03 4.16 16.70
CA THR A 49 0.61 3.28 15.72
C THR A 49 -0.30 2.12 15.32
N GLU A 50 -1.20 1.71 16.20
CA GLU A 50 -2.21 0.70 15.91
C GLU A 50 -3.19 1.18 14.84
N MET A 51 -3.49 2.47 14.84
CA MET A 51 -4.40 3.05 13.85
C MET A 51 -3.82 3.06 12.44
N ILE A 52 -2.50 2.99 12.30
CA ILE A 52 -1.87 2.92 10.99
C ILE A 52 -2.28 1.62 10.29
N GLU A 53 -2.21 0.51 11.01
CA GLU A 53 -2.64 -0.77 10.47
C GLU A 53 -4.13 -0.75 10.11
N HIS A 54 -4.94 -0.21 11.01
CA HIS A 54 -6.38 -0.11 10.79
C HIS A 54 -6.70 0.74 9.56
N PHE A 55 -5.97 1.84 9.37
CA PHE A 55 -6.14 2.69 8.20
C PHE A 55 -5.92 1.90 6.90
N PHE A 56 -4.82 1.16 6.83
CA PHE A 56 -4.51 0.38 5.63
C PHE A 56 -5.46 -0.78 5.42
N TYR A 57 -5.94 -1.38 6.51
CA TYR A 57 -6.96 -2.41 6.43
C TYR A 57 -8.24 -1.88 5.80
N SER A 58 -8.73 -0.76 6.33
CA SER A 58 -9.95 -0.14 5.81
C SER A 58 -9.78 0.29 4.36
N LEU A 59 -8.61 0.81 4.03
CA LEU A 59 -8.31 1.28 2.69
C LEU A 59 -8.26 0.12 1.69
N SER A 60 -7.65 -1.00 2.06
CA SER A 60 -7.57 -2.16 1.17
C SER A 60 -8.97 -2.67 0.83
N TYR A 61 -9.86 -2.68 1.81
CA TYR A 61 -11.25 -3.12 1.58
C TYR A 61 -12.04 -2.10 0.77
N ALA A 62 -11.88 -0.82 1.05
CA ALA A 62 -12.57 0.22 0.30
C ALA A 62 -12.17 0.26 -1.16
N MET A 63 -10.90 -0.02 -1.46
CA MET A 63 -10.36 0.02 -2.82
C MET A 63 -10.44 -1.31 -3.55
N GLY A 64 -10.77 -2.39 -2.86
CA GLY A 64 -10.77 -3.73 -3.45
C GLY A 64 -9.36 -4.16 -3.87
N VAL A 65 -8.37 -3.87 -3.03
CA VAL A 65 -6.97 -4.11 -3.36
C VAL A 65 -6.36 -5.12 -2.40
N SER A 66 -5.58 -6.04 -2.95
CA SER A 66 -4.69 -6.87 -2.15
C SER A 66 -3.45 -6.03 -1.87
N LEU A 67 -3.16 -5.79 -0.60
CA LEU A 67 -2.14 -4.85 -0.17
C LEU A 67 -1.15 -5.53 0.76
N HIS A 68 0.13 -5.49 0.39
CA HIS A 68 1.22 -6.05 1.19
C HIS A 68 2.14 -4.91 1.61
N LEU A 69 2.19 -4.62 2.88
CA LEU A 69 3.01 -3.57 3.44
C LEU A 69 4.03 -4.16 4.42
N LYS A 70 5.27 -3.71 4.29
CA LYS A 70 6.34 -4.15 5.16
C LYS A 70 7.31 -3.00 5.40
N VAL A 71 7.76 -2.85 6.63
CA VAL A 71 8.81 -1.88 6.94
C VAL A 71 9.73 -2.43 8.02
N LYS A 72 11.02 -2.15 7.86
CA LYS A 72 12.06 -2.43 8.85
C LYS A 72 12.87 -1.17 9.05
N GLY A 73 13.29 -0.93 10.26
CA GLY A 73 14.09 0.22 10.61
C GLY A 73 14.10 0.44 12.11
N LYS A 74 14.75 1.50 12.55
CA LYS A 74 14.90 1.78 13.97
C LYS A 74 13.99 2.90 14.46
N ASN A 75 13.79 3.92 13.64
CA ASN A 75 13.03 5.09 14.04
C ASN A 75 11.57 4.93 13.66
N ASP A 76 10.68 4.98 14.66
CA ASP A 76 9.26 4.78 14.43
C ASP A 76 8.65 5.82 13.48
N HIS A 77 9.08 7.08 13.61
CA HIS A 77 8.57 8.13 12.72
C HIS A 77 8.96 7.85 11.27
N HIS A 78 10.21 7.47 11.04
CA HIS A 78 10.67 7.11 9.70
C HIS A 78 9.96 5.87 9.17
N LYS A 79 9.66 4.91 10.04
CA LYS A 79 8.91 3.72 9.63
C LYS A 79 7.50 4.10 9.17
N ALA A 80 6.80 4.92 9.93
CA ALA A 80 5.45 5.35 9.57
C ALA A 80 5.47 6.16 8.28
N GLU A 81 6.37 7.12 8.18
CA GLU A 81 6.52 7.94 6.98
C GLU A 81 6.86 7.08 5.76
N GLY A 82 7.76 6.10 5.95
CA GLY A 82 8.11 5.16 4.88
C GLY A 82 6.93 4.35 4.38
N LEU A 83 6.09 3.87 5.30
CA LEU A 83 4.89 3.12 4.92
C LEU A 83 3.95 3.96 4.06
N PHE A 84 3.67 5.20 4.48
CA PHE A 84 2.77 6.06 3.73
C PHE A 84 3.34 6.45 2.38
N LYS A 85 4.64 6.74 2.32
CA LYS A 85 5.29 7.08 1.05
C LYS A 85 5.37 5.88 0.11
N ALA A 86 5.70 4.71 0.64
CA ALA A 86 5.72 3.49 -0.16
C ALA A 86 4.34 3.19 -0.74
N PHE A 87 3.30 3.33 0.09
CA PHE A 87 1.93 3.14 -0.37
C PHE A 87 1.57 4.14 -1.47
N ALA A 88 1.88 5.42 -1.27
CA ALA A 88 1.54 6.46 -2.24
C ALA A 88 2.22 6.21 -3.59
N LYS A 89 3.51 5.83 -3.57
CA LYS A 89 4.24 5.54 -4.80
C LYS A 89 3.72 4.29 -5.49
N ALA A 90 3.44 3.24 -4.73
CA ALA A 90 2.88 2.01 -5.28
C ALA A 90 1.51 2.28 -5.91
N LEU A 91 0.68 3.06 -5.23
CA LEU A 91 -0.63 3.43 -5.75
C LEU A 91 -0.52 4.21 -7.05
N LYS A 92 0.40 5.18 -7.09
CA LYS A 92 0.63 5.97 -8.31
C LYS A 92 1.02 5.07 -9.49
N MET A 93 1.88 4.09 -9.24
CA MET A 93 2.28 3.14 -10.27
C MET A 93 1.12 2.23 -10.69
N ALA A 94 0.38 1.72 -9.72
CA ALA A 94 -0.69 0.76 -9.98
C ALA A 94 -1.86 1.35 -10.75
N VAL A 95 -2.17 2.64 -10.52
CA VAL A 95 -3.31 3.29 -11.18
C VAL A 95 -2.92 4.03 -12.46
N LYS A 96 -1.67 3.96 -12.84
CA LYS A 96 -1.21 4.60 -14.08
C LYS A 96 -1.93 3.96 -15.26
N ILE A 97 -2.49 4.79 -16.13
CA ILE A 97 -3.17 4.30 -17.33
C ILE A 97 -2.11 3.96 -18.38
N GLU A 98 -2.05 2.69 -18.75
CA GLU A 98 -1.09 2.20 -19.73
C GLU A 98 -1.74 1.79 -21.03
N SER A 99 -3.02 1.38 -20.98
CA SER A 99 -3.77 0.99 -22.17
C SER A 99 -5.25 1.09 -21.87
N GLU A 100 -6.08 0.98 -22.93
CA GLU A 100 -7.52 0.94 -22.78
C GLU A 100 -8.06 -0.46 -22.61
N ASN A 101 -7.16 -1.46 -22.67
CA ASN A 101 -7.52 -2.86 -22.49
C ASN A 101 -7.41 -3.23 -21.02
N LEU A 102 -8.08 -4.33 -20.66
CA LEU A 102 -7.98 -4.85 -19.29
C LEU A 102 -6.56 -5.35 -19.03
N ALA A 103 -6.07 -5.11 -17.83
CA ALA A 103 -4.75 -5.55 -17.41
C ALA A 103 -4.70 -7.07 -17.14
N SER A 104 -5.86 -7.69 -16.85
CA SER A 104 -5.94 -9.11 -16.55
C SER A 104 -6.08 -9.92 -17.83
N SER A 105 -5.34 -11.01 -17.93
CA SER A 105 -5.46 -11.94 -19.07
C SER A 105 -6.82 -12.62 -19.10
N LYS A 106 -7.54 -12.64 -18.00
CA LYS A 106 -8.90 -13.18 -17.92
C LYS A 106 -9.96 -12.14 -18.32
N GLY A 107 -9.55 -10.93 -18.59
CA GLY A 107 -10.45 -9.85 -18.94
C GLY A 107 -11.29 -9.31 -17.78
N VAL A 108 -10.98 -9.69 -16.55
CA VAL A 108 -11.70 -9.29 -15.35
C VAL A 108 -10.73 -8.83 -14.28
N ILE A 109 -11.03 -7.72 -13.65
CA ILE A 109 -10.25 -7.21 -12.51
C ILE A 109 -11.16 -7.09 -11.31
#